data_a1a7ed9139bf099f1007ef3db62cf9e6
#
_entry.id   a1a7ed9139bf099f1007ef3db62cf9e6
#
_cell.length_a   1.000
_cell.length_b   1.000
_cell.length_c   1.000
_cell.angle_alpha   90.00
_cell.angle_beta   90.00
_cell.angle_gamma   90.00
#
_symmetry.space_group_name_H-M   'P 1'
#
loop_
_entity.id
_entity.type
_entity.pdbx_description
1 polymer ?
#
loop_
_entity_poly.entity_id
_entity_poly.type
_entity_poly.pdbx_seq_one_letter_code
_entity_poly.pdbx_strand_id
1 'polypeptide(L)'
;MSQTSKTKDGPDLEILLQNNRNWAEQVRQEDPDFFPRLATQQKPKYLWIGCSDSRVPANQITGLVPGEVFVHRNVANVIGSDDPNCQSVIEYAVNALEVEHIIVCGHYKCGGVQAAMHGTATGIVADWIASISDIWNAQQPNLAALPAAERLAALCELNVQHQLKSLAQSPAVNEAWSQGRALSLHGWIYSIEDGLLKDLGLSLHDQAGVSALG
;
A
#
# COMPACT_ATOMS: atom_id res chain seq x y z
N MET A 1 -9.24 14.31 -49.94
CA MET A 1 -8.15 14.23 -48.94
C MET A 1 -8.76 13.94 -47.60
N SER A 2 -8.82 12.66 -47.22
CA SER A 2 -9.44 12.16 -45.99
C SER A 2 -8.45 12.28 -44.85
N GLN A 3 -8.73 13.14 -43.88
CA GLN A 3 -7.99 13.18 -42.60
C GLN A 3 -8.39 11.97 -41.77
N THR A 4 -7.55 10.97 -41.74
CA THR A 4 -7.65 9.89 -40.74
C THR A 4 -7.29 10.46 -39.38
N SER A 5 -8.30 10.67 -38.55
CA SER A 5 -8.19 10.92 -37.12
C SER A 5 -7.41 9.77 -36.48
N LYS A 6 -6.18 10.01 -36.05
CA LYS A 6 -5.46 9.10 -35.15
C LYS A 6 -6.17 9.14 -33.79
N THR A 7 -7.03 8.17 -33.52
CA THR A 7 -7.50 7.84 -32.19
C THR A 7 -6.25 7.51 -31.34
N LYS A 8 -6.17 8.10 -30.14
CA LYS A 8 -5.21 7.68 -29.09
C LYS A 8 -5.68 6.33 -28.58
N ASP A 9 -5.31 5.26 -29.28
CA ASP A 9 -5.64 3.90 -28.86
C ASP A 9 -4.73 3.52 -27.70
N GLY A 10 -5.29 3.57 -26.50
CA GLY A 10 -4.86 2.70 -25.41
C GLY A 10 -5.11 1.25 -25.85
N PRO A 11 -4.52 0.22 -25.19
CA PRO A 11 -4.75 -1.14 -25.57
C PRO A 11 -6.26 -1.42 -25.58
N ASP A 12 -6.75 -1.94 -26.71
CA ASP A 12 -8.13 -2.37 -26.84
C ASP A 12 -8.45 -3.33 -25.68
N LEU A 13 -9.59 -3.17 -25.04
CA LEU A 13 -10.03 -4.03 -23.92
C LEU A 13 -10.01 -5.52 -24.29
N GLU A 14 -10.24 -5.83 -25.55
CA GLU A 14 -10.14 -7.21 -26.06
C GLU A 14 -8.70 -7.75 -25.96
N ILE A 15 -7.68 -6.93 -26.15
CA ILE A 15 -6.28 -7.32 -25.96
C ILE A 15 -6.03 -7.70 -24.49
N LEU A 16 -6.61 -6.98 -23.53
CA LEU A 16 -6.47 -7.31 -22.10
C LEU A 16 -7.07 -8.68 -21.78
N LEU A 17 -8.24 -8.98 -22.33
CA LEU A 17 -8.89 -10.30 -22.17
C LEU A 17 -8.06 -11.40 -22.86
N GLN A 18 -7.46 -11.13 -24.00
CA GLN A 18 -6.59 -12.08 -24.68
C GLN A 18 -5.29 -12.32 -23.87
N ASN A 19 -4.68 -11.28 -23.32
CA ASN A 19 -3.52 -11.39 -22.47
C ASN A 19 -3.83 -12.25 -21.22
N ASN A 20 -5.00 -12.06 -20.61
CA ASN A 20 -5.44 -12.88 -19.49
C ASN A 20 -5.61 -14.36 -19.89
N ARG A 21 -6.21 -14.65 -21.05
CA ARG A 21 -6.33 -16.04 -21.56
C ARG A 21 -4.95 -16.69 -21.75
N ASN A 22 -4.02 -15.95 -22.37
CA ASN A 22 -2.66 -16.45 -22.62
C ASN A 22 -1.90 -16.71 -21.31
N TRP A 23 -2.00 -15.77 -20.35
CA TRP A 23 -1.41 -15.95 -19.03
C TRP A 23 -2.01 -17.15 -18.29
N ALA A 24 -3.32 -17.29 -18.28
CA ALA A 24 -3.97 -18.41 -17.62
C ALA A 24 -3.62 -19.77 -18.26
N GLU A 25 -3.45 -19.80 -19.58
CA GLU A 25 -3.00 -21.00 -20.28
C GLU A 25 -1.56 -21.35 -19.96
N GLN A 26 -0.65 -20.36 -19.93
CA GLN A 26 0.74 -20.57 -19.55
C GLN A 26 0.85 -21.12 -18.12
N VAL A 27 0.13 -20.53 -17.18
CA VAL A 27 0.11 -21.00 -15.77
C VAL A 27 -0.38 -22.44 -15.69
N ARG A 28 -1.43 -22.83 -16.43
CA ARG A 28 -1.90 -24.23 -16.46
C ARG A 28 -0.89 -25.22 -17.07
N GLN A 29 -0.10 -24.76 -18.03
CA GLN A 29 0.96 -25.60 -18.61
C GLN A 29 2.12 -25.82 -17.65
N GLU A 30 2.47 -24.77 -16.86
CA GLU A 30 3.54 -24.84 -15.85
C GLU A 30 3.08 -25.60 -14.60
N ASP A 31 1.83 -25.39 -14.18
CA ASP A 31 1.22 -25.99 -12.98
C ASP A 31 -0.28 -26.22 -13.19
N PRO A 32 -0.69 -27.42 -13.63
CA PRO A 32 -2.08 -27.74 -13.90
C PRO A 32 -3.03 -27.56 -12.69
N ASP A 33 -2.51 -27.71 -11.47
CA ASP A 33 -3.28 -27.62 -10.22
C ASP A 33 -3.31 -26.21 -9.62
N PHE A 34 -2.67 -25.23 -10.23
CA PHE A 34 -2.57 -23.87 -9.70
C PHE A 34 -3.93 -23.26 -9.39
N PHE A 35 -4.80 -23.13 -10.39
CA PHE A 35 -6.14 -22.54 -10.19
C PHE A 35 -7.07 -23.39 -9.31
N PRO A 36 -7.13 -24.73 -9.45
CA PRO A 36 -7.84 -25.59 -8.50
C PRO A 36 -7.43 -25.36 -7.05
N ARG A 37 -6.13 -25.26 -6.74
CA ARG A 37 -5.65 -24.96 -5.38
C ARG A 37 -6.09 -23.58 -4.90
N LEU A 38 -5.96 -22.55 -5.74
CA LEU A 38 -6.41 -21.19 -5.39
C LEU A 38 -7.91 -21.10 -5.13
N ALA A 39 -8.72 -21.86 -5.88
CA ALA A 39 -10.17 -21.87 -5.72
C ALA A 39 -10.64 -22.52 -4.41
N THR A 40 -9.81 -23.36 -3.80
CA THR A 40 -10.18 -24.12 -2.59
C THR A 40 -9.76 -23.44 -1.28
N GLN A 41 -8.79 -22.53 -1.31
CA GLN A 41 -8.33 -21.86 -0.10
C GLN A 41 -7.78 -20.45 -0.37
N GLN A 42 -8.00 -19.55 0.60
CA GLN A 42 -7.39 -18.23 0.68
C GLN A 42 -6.68 -18.14 2.04
N LYS A 43 -5.35 -18.26 2.04
CA LYS A 43 -4.51 -18.20 3.25
C LYS A 43 -3.26 -17.36 2.99
N PRO A 44 -3.42 -16.06 2.70
CA PRO A 44 -2.29 -15.16 2.54
C PRO A 44 -1.58 -14.98 3.89
N LYS A 45 -0.26 -14.95 3.89
CA LYS A 45 0.50 -14.59 5.10
C LYS A 45 0.59 -13.09 5.30
N TYR A 46 0.36 -12.32 4.27
CA TYR A 46 0.61 -10.88 4.24
C TYR A 46 -0.67 -10.12 3.92
N LEU A 47 -0.89 -9.00 4.63
CA LEU A 47 -1.70 -7.89 4.15
C LEU A 47 -0.75 -6.78 3.69
N TRP A 48 -0.94 -6.32 2.46
CA TRP A 48 -0.26 -5.15 1.93
C TRP A 48 -1.22 -3.97 1.87
N ILE A 49 -0.84 -2.84 2.50
CA ILE A 49 -1.55 -1.56 2.40
C ILE A 49 -0.63 -0.58 1.69
N GLY A 50 -0.96 -0.24 0.44
CA GLY A 50 -0.10 0.57 -0.41
C GLY A 50 -0.81 1.66 -1.20
N CYS A 51 -0.02 2.44 -1.93
CA CYS A 51 -0.57 3.49 -2.80
C CYS A 51 -1.27 2.91 -4.03
N SER A 52 -2.34 3.60 -4.49
CA SER A 52 -3.01 3.30 -5.76
C SER A 52 -2.17 3.63 -7.00
N ASP A 53 -0.97 4.20 -6.84
CA ASP A 53 -0.08 4.53 -7.94
C ASP A 53 0.19 3.30 -8.82
N SER A 54 -0.09 3.42 -10.12
CA SER A 54 0.00 2.31 -11.09
C SER A 54 1.41 1.71 -11.24
N ARG A 55 2.43 2.41 -10.77
CA ARG A 55 3.84 2.00 -10.81
C ARG A 55 4.25 1.13 -9.62
N VAL A 56 3.32 0.88 -8.66
CA VAL A 56 3.60 0.14 -7.41
C VAL A 56 2.70 -1.10 -7.30
N PRO A 57 2.91 -2.13 -8.14
CA PRO A 57 2.11 -3.34 -8.10
C PRO A 57 2.66 -4.33 -7.06
N ALA A 58 1.96 -4.52 -5.93
CA ALA A 58 2.42 -5.29 -4.78
C ALA A 58 3.00 -6.67 -5.13
N ASN A 59 2.25 -7.50 -5.87
CA ASN A 59 2.68 -8.85 -6.22
C ASN A 59 3.97 -8.86 -7.06
N GLN A 60 4.07 -7.97 -8.05
CA GLN A 60 5.23 -7.95 -8.95
C GLN A 60 6.51 -7.55 -8.24
N ILE A 61 6.45 -6.51 -7.39
CA ILE A 61 7.65 -5.98 -6.73
C ILE A 61 8.13 -6.87 -5.57
N THR A 62 7.23 -7.73 -5.02
CA THR A 62 7.59 -8.68 -3.96
C THR A 62 7.86 -10.09 -4.47
N GLY A 63 7.56 -10.37 -5.74
CA GLY A 63 7.68 -11.72 -6.32
C GLY A 63 6.63 -12.71 -5.79
N LEU A 64 5.57 -12.23 -5.12
CA LEU A 64 4.52 -13.08 -4.59
C LEU A 64 3.52 -13.46 -5.69
N VAL A 65 3.11 -14.73 -5.70
CA VAL A 65 2.10 -15.22 -6.64
C VAL A 65 0.68 -14.92 -6.14
N PRO A 66 -0.36 -15.02 -7.03
CA PRO A 66 -1.75 -14.88 -6.60
C PRO A 66 -2.10 -15.81 -5.42
N GLY A 67 -2.77 -15.27 -4.40
CA GLY A 67 -3.17 -15.99 -3.20
C GLY A 67 -2.24 -15.81 -1.99
N GLU A 68 -1.00 -15.31 -2.18
CA GLU A 68 -0.02 -15.17 -1.10
C GLU A 68 -0.11 -13.85 -0.35
N VAL A 69 -0.69 -12.81 -0.97
CA VAL A 69 -0.86 -11.49 -0.35
C VAL A 69 -2.28 -10.97 -0.52
N PHE A 70 -2.88 -10.50 0.56
CA PHE A 70 -4.13 -9.74 0.55
C PHE A 70 -3.77 -8.27 0.38
N VAL A 71 -4.45 -7.53 -0.51
CA VAL A 71 -4.00 -6.22 -0.95
C VAL A 71 -5.09 -5.18 -0.76
N HIS A 72 -4.78 -4.10 -0.04
CA HIS A 72 -5.53 -2.85 -0.01
C HIS A 72 -4.73 -1.72 -0.64
N ARG A 73 -5.38 -0.88 -1.43
CA ARG A 73 -4.72 0.26 -2.09
C ARG A 73 -5.63 1.48 -2.10
N ASN A 74 -5.06 2.62 -1.73
CA ASN A 74 -5.73 3.92 -1.80
C ASN A 74 -4.71 5.02 -2.14
N VAL A 75 -5.16 6.25 -2.37
CA VAL A 75 -4.26 7.38 -2.64
C VAL A 75 -3.36 7.61 -1.43
N ALA A 76 -2.05 7.53 -1.64
CA ALA A 76 -1.00 7.77 -0.64
C ALA A 76 -1.01 6.81 0.56
N ASN A 77 -1.53 5.60 0.43
CA ASN A 77 -1.52 4.54 1.46
C ASN A 77 -2.02 4.99 2.85
N VAL A 78 -3.05 5.84 2.88
CA VAL A 78 -3.63 6.40 4.10
C VAL A 78 -4.44 5.34 4.86
N ILE A 79 -4.33 5.34 6.19
CA ILE A 79 -5.08 4.47 7.10
C ILE A 79 -5.86 5.36 8.07
N GLY A 80 -7.12 5.62 7.75
CA GLY A 80 -8.03 6.38 8.61
C GLY A 80 -8.72 5.48 9.64
N SER A 81 -8.84 5.96 10.87
CA SER A 81 -9.62 5.26 11.92
C SER A 81 -11.11 5.23 11.62
N ASP A 82 -11.60 6.21 10.88
CA ASP A 82 -12.97 6.42 10.46
C ASP A 82 -13.26 6.00 9.01
N ASP A 83 -12.26 5.43 8.32
CA ASP A 83 -12.44 4.87 6.98
C ASP A 83 -12.92 3.41 7.05
N PRO A 84 -14.23 3.14 6.89
CA PRO A 84 -14.76 1.78 7.00
C PRO A 84 -14.21 0.86 5.91
N ASN A 85 -13.76 1.39 4.78
CA ASN A 85 -13.19 0.58 3.70
C ASN A 85 -11.83 -0.01 4.13
N CYS A 86 -10.90 0.83 4.59
CA CYS A 86 -9.60 0.35 5.06
C CYS A 86 -9.75 -0.53 6.31
N GLN A 87 -10.57 -0.12 7.28
CA GLN A 87 -10.79 -0.86 8.52
C GLN A 87 -11.41 -2.24 8.29
N SER A 88 -12.36 -2.38 7.34
CA SER A 88 -12.93 -3.69 6.99
C SER A 88 -11.91 -4.64 6.39
N VAL A 89 -10.96 -4.13 5.58
CA VAL A 89 -9.87 -4.94 5.02
C VAL A 89 -8.91 -5.40 6.12
N ILE A 90 -8.57 -4.51 7.06
CA ILE A 90 -7.71 -4.84 8.21
C ILE A 90 -8.38 -5.90 9.07
N GLU A 91 -9.64 -5.69 9.45
CA GLU A 91 -10.40 -6.64 10.28
C GLU A 91 -10.51 -8.01 9.61
N TYR A 92 -10.86 -8.05 8.33
CA TYR A 92 -10.96 -9.31 7.58
C TYR A 92 -9.62 -10.03 7.48
N ALA A 93 -8.55 -9.31 7.20
CA ALA A 93 -7.20 -9.88 7.11
C ALA A 93 -6.74 -10.45 8.45
N VAL A 94 -6.99 -9.72 9.55
CA VAL A 94 -6.58 -10.14 10.89
C VAL A 94 -7.48 -11.27 11.42
N ASN A 95 -8.80 -11.14 11.36
CA ASN A 95 -9.72 -12.04 12.07
C ASN A 95 -10.19 -13.24 11.24
N ALA A 96 -10.31 -13.08 9.90
CA ALA A 96 -10.79 -14.15 9.03
C ALA A 96 -9.66 -14.87 8.29
N LEU A 97 -8.66 -14.12 7.78
CA LEU A 97 -7.53 -14.70 7.04
C LEU A 97 -6.35 -15.02 7.95
N GLU A 98 -6.32 -14.47 9.17
CA GLU A 98 -5.29 -14.71 10.18
C GLU A 98 -3.87 -14.43 9.65
N VAL A 99 -3.70 -13.30 8.91
CA VAL A 99 -2.39 -12.91 8.37
C VAL A 99 -1.36 -12.76 9.50
N GLU A 100 -0.12 -13.11 9.21
CA GLU A 100 1.00 -13.03 10.16
C GLU A 100 1.68 -11.64 10.12
N HIS A 101 1.58 -10.96 8.96
CA HIS A 101 2.25 -9.69 8.72
C HIS A 101 1.34 -8.68 8.01
N ILE A 102 1.39 -7.42 8.46
CA ILE A 102 0.79 -6.30 7.72
C ILE A 102 1.90 -5.34 7.31
N ILE A 103 2.00 -5.04 6.02
CA ILE A 103 3.02 -4.18 5.44
C ILE A 103 2.36 -2.89 4.97
N VAL A 104 2.71 -1.76 5.60
CA VAL A 104 2.37 -0.43 5.10
C VAL A 104 3.49 0.00 4.18
N CYS A 105 3.20 0.10 2.89
CA CYS A 105 4.20 0.47 1.89
C CYS A 105 3.87 1.77 1.19
N GLY A 106 4.67 2.80 1.50
CA GLY A 106 4.72 4.03 0.72
C GLY A 106 5.61 3.91 -0.50
N HIS A 107 5.73 4.99 -1.25
CA HIS A 107 6.72 5.07 -2.32
C HIS A 107 7.24 6.49 -2.48
N TYR A 108 8.48 6.62 -2.89
CA TYR A 108 9.05 7.93 -3.22
C TYR A 108 8.33 8.55 -4.44
N LYS A 109 8.33 9.87 -4.51
CA LYS A 109 7.64 10.63 -5.56
C LYS A 109 6.12 10.34 -5.62
N CYS A 110 5.49 10.08 -4.48
CA CYS A 110 4.05 9.91 -4.39
C CYS A 110 3.32 11.22 -4.71
N GLY A 111 2.44 11.18 -5.71
CA GLY A 111 1.67 12.36 -6.13
C GLY A 111 0.73 12.88 -5.03
N GLY A 112 0.12 12.00 -4.23
CA GLY A 112 -0.74 12.38 -3.10
C GLY A 112 0.05 13.08 -1.99
N VAL A 113 1.23 12.55 -1.62
CA VAL A 113 2.13 13.19 -0.63
C VAL A 113 2.64 14.53 -1.14
N GLN A 114 3.00 14.63 -2.41
CA GLN A 114 3.41 15.87 -3.04
C GLN A 114 2.29 16.92 -3.05
N ALA A 115 1.06 16.51 -3.35
CA ALA A 115 -0.10 17.39 -3.35
C ALA A 115 -0.42 17.92 -1.93
N ALA A 116 -0.29 17.07 -0.90
CA ALA A 116 -0.41 17.47 0.50
C ALA A 116 0.66 18.48 0.91
N MET A 117 1.93 18.23 0.54
CA MET A 117 3.07 19.12 0.82
C MET A 117 2.88 20.53 0.24
N HIS A 118 2.32 20.62 -0.96
CA HIS A 118 2.18 21.88 -1.69
C HIS A 118 0.79 22.51 -1.56
N GLY A 119 -0.19 21.86 -0.90
CA GLY A 119 -1.55 22.34 -0.79
C GLY A 119 -2.27 22.46 -2.14
N THR A 120 -1.97 21.61 -3.10
CA THR A 120 -2.50 21.68 -4.46
C THR A 120 -3.71 20.79 -4.72
N ALA A 121 -4.04 19.89 -3.79
CA ALA A 121 -5.23 19.06 -3.88
C ALA A 121 -6.51 19.88 -3.62
N THR A 122 -7.62 19.47 -4.23
CA THR A 122 -8.94 20.06 -4.03
C THR A 122 -10.02 18.99 -3.89
N GLY A 123 -11.16 19.33 -3.30
CA GLY A 123 -12.31 18.43 -3.13
C GLY A 123 -11.96 17.20 -2.31
N ILE A 124 -12.57 16.07 -2.62
CA ILE A 124 -12.41 14.79 -1.88
C ILE A 124 -10.95 14.39 -1.72
N VAL A 125 -10.09 14.66 -2.71
CA VAL A 125 -8.67 14.32 -2.60
C VAL A 125 -7.98 15.12 -1.52
N ALA A 126 -8.30 16.42 -1.38
CA ALA A 126 -7.75 17.28 -0.32
C ALA A 126 -8.18 16.77 1.07
N ASP A 127 -9.45 16.44 1.23
CA ASP A 127 -9.97 15.88 2.48
C ASP A 127 -9.31 14.55 2.83
N TRP A 128 -9.12 13.68 1.83
CA TRP A 128 -8.51 12.36 1.98
C TRP A 128 -7.06 12.41 2.46
N ILE A 129 -6.25 13.32 1.91
CA ILE A 129 -4.83 13.46 2.27
C ILE A 129 -4.57 14.49 3.37
N ALA A 130 -5.59 14.98 4.06
CA ALA A 130 -5.46 16.01 5.09
C ALA A 130 -4.48 15.61 6.19
N SER A 131 -4.51 14.36 6.64
CA SER A 131 -3.56 13.84 7.64
C SER A 131 -2.09 13.98 7.21
N ILE A 132 -1.80 13.89 5.91
CA ILE A 132 -0.44 14.09 5.37
C ILE A 132 -0.06 15.56 5.40
N SER A 133 -1.02 16.46 5.14
CA SER A 133 -0.81 17.92 5.30
C SER A 133 -0.54 18.29 6.76
N ASP A 134 -1.20 17.63 7.71
CA ASP A 134 -0.94 17.81 9.14
C ASP A 134 0.46 17.34 9.52
N ILE A 135 0.92 16.20 9.00
CA ILE A 135 2.31 15.73 9.19
C ILE A 135 3.30 16.76 8.64
N TRP A 136 3.08 17.26 7.42
CA TRP A 136 3.92 18.29 6.82
C TRP A 136 4.00 19.53 7.70
N ASN A 137 2.87 20.05 8.17
CA ASN A 137 2.80 21.25 9.01
C ASN A 137 3.49 21.05 10.36
N ALA A 138 3.28 19.90 11.01
CA ALA A 138 3.91 19.57 12.29
C ALA A 138 5.42 19.39 12.18
N GLN A 139 5.90 18.82 11.07
CA GLN A 139 7.32 18.51 10.84
C GLN A 139 8.05 19.59 10.03
N GLN A 140 7.39 20.71 9.71
CA GLN A 140 7.96 21.76 8.87
C GLN A 140 9.32 22.28 9.38
N PRO A 141 9.58 22.49 10.67
CA PRO A 141 10.91 22.93 11.13
C PRO A 141 12.03 21.94 10.79
N ASN A 142 11.75 20.64 10.93
CA ASN A 142 12.71 19.57 10.66
C ASN A 142 12.92 19.39 9.16
N LEU A 143 11.82 19.36 8.40
CA LEU A 143 11.85 19.18 6.95
C LEU A 143 12.45 20.40 6.23
N ALA A 144 12.24 21.61 6.74
CA ALA A 144 12.83 22.82 6.16
C ALA A 144 14.37 22.85 6.28
N ALA A 145 14.94 22.16 7.26
CA ALA A 145 16.39 22.02 7.42
C ALA A 145 17.01 21.11 6.33
N LEU A 146 16.23 20.25 5.70
CA LEU A 146 16.70 19.37 4.63
C LEU A 146 16.82 20.13 3.30
N PRO A 147 17.71 19.69 2.38
CA PRO A 147 17.73 20.14 1.01
C PRO A 147 16.34 19.99 0.38
N ALA A 148 15.93 20.96 -0.45
CA ALA A 148 14.60 20.96 -1.05
C ALA A 148 14.26 19.67 -1.82
N ALA A 149 15.25 19.05 -2.46
CA ALA A 149 15.10 17.79 -3.19
C ALA A 149 14.80 16.57 -2.28
N GLU A 150 15.16 16.64 -1.00
CA GLU A 150 15.02 15.55 -0.04
C GLU A 150 13.70 15.63 0.76
N ARG A 151 13.07 16.80 0.84
CA ARG A 151 11.88 17.06 1.68
C ARG A 151 10.71 16.15 1.35
N LEU A 152 10.44 15.95 0.06
CA LEU A 152 9.36 15.07 -0.38
C LEU A 152 9.64 13.61 -0.02
N ALA A 153 10.88 13.16 -0.16
CA ALA A 153 11.28 11.80 0.20
C ALA A 153 11.09 11.57 1.72
N ALA A 154 11.58 12.50 2.53
CA ALA A 154 11.40 12.46 3.98
C ALA A 154 9.91 12.47 4.39
N LEU A 155 9.07 13.29 3.73
CA LEU A 155 7.63 13.30 4.00
C LEU A 155 6.96 11.97 3.59
N CYS A 156 7.41 11.29 2.53
CA CYS A 156 6.92 9.96 2.18
C CYS A 156 7.24 8.93 3.27
N GLU A 157 8.45 8.98 3.86
CA GLU A 157 8.84 8.09 4.96
C GLU A 157 8.05 8.41 6.25
N LEU A 158 7.89 9.68 6.59
CA LEU A 158 7.06 10.12 7.72
C LEU A 158 5.59 9.72 7.56
N ASN A 159 5.06 9.77 6.35
CA ASN A 159 3.72 9.26 6.07
C ASN A 159 3.61 7.77 6.38
N VAL A 160 4.57 6.93 5.94
CA VAL A 160 4.57 5.50 6.28
C VAL A 160 4.59 5.29 7.79
N GLN A 161 5.45 6.01 8.52
CA GLN A 161 5.52 5.93 9.98
C GLN A 161 4.19 6.31 10.63
N HIS A 162 3.55 7.38 10.18
CA HIS A 162 2.24 7.82 10.69
C HIS A 162 1.15 6.77 10.43
N GLN A 163 1.09 6.24 9.20
CA GLN A 163 0.09 5.23 8.85
C GLN A 163 0.33 3.91 9.61
N LEU A 164 1.58 3.57 9.90
CA LEU A 164 1.90 2.41 10.75
C LEU A 164 1.37 2.60 12.19
N LYS A 165 1.48 3.82 12.74
CA LYS A 165 0.90 4.16 14.06
C LYS A 165 -0.63 4.07 14.03
N SER A 166 -1.27 4.60 12.97
CA SER A 166 -2.71 4.51 12.79
C SER A 166 -3.18 3.07 12.69
N LEU A 167 -2.46 2.23 11.93
CA LEU A 167 -2.72 0.80 11.83
C LEU A 167 -2.63 0.10 13.19
N ALA A 168 -1.62 0.40 13.98
CA ALA A 168 -1.43 -0.17 15.31
C ALA A 168 -2.56 0.20 16.30
N GLN A 169 -3.31 1.27 16.01
CA GLN A 169 -4.48 1.67 16.79
C GLN A 169 -5.79 1.03 16.31
N SER A 170 -5.77 0.30 15.19
CA SER A 170 -6.96 -0.39 14.68
C SER A 170 -7.48 -1.42 15.68
N PRO A 171 -8.80 -1.51 15.91
CA PRO A 171 -9.38 -2.42 16.90
C PRO A 171 -8.96 -3.88 16.70
N ALA A 172 -8.99 -4.36 15.45
CA ALA A 172 -8.61 -5.74 15.13
C ALA A 172 -7.15 -6.06 15.45
N VAL A 173 -6.22 -5.12 15.22
CA VAL A 173 -4.79 -5.27 15.57
C VAL A 173 -4.62 -5.32 17.08
N ASN A 174 -5.27 -4.39 17.80
CA ASN A 174 -5.23 -4.34 19.26
C ASN A 174 -5.78 -5.62 19.91
N GLU A 175 -6.90 -6.11 19.38
CA GLU A 175 -7.50 -7.35 19.86
C GLU A 175 -6.57 -8.55 19.62
N ALA A 176 -5.99 -8.68 18.42
CA ALA A 176 -5.06 -9.74 18.09
C ALA A 176 -3.86 -9.75 19.05
N TRP A 177 -3.24 -8.61 19.32
CA TRP A 177 -2.13 -8.50 20.26
C TRP A 177 -2.55 -8.80 21.70
N SER A 178 -3.72 -8.32 22.14
CA SER A 178 -4.24 -8.61 23.49
C SER A 178 -4.49 -10.11 23.73
N GLN A 179 -4.79 -10.84 22.66
CA GLN A 179 -4.97 -12.31 22.66
C GLN A 179 -3.64 -13.07 22.50
N GLY A 180 -2.49 -12.37 22.42
CA GLY A 180 -1.17 -12.98 22.25
C GLY A 180 -0.91 -13.54 20.83
N ARG A 181 -1.68 -13.12 19.82
CA ARG A 181 -1.46 -13.56 18.43
C ARG A 181 -0.17 -12.96 17.89
N ALA A 182 0.57 -13.78 17.16
CA ALA A 182 1.80 -13.37 16.49
C ALA A 182 1.48 -12.55 15.23
N LEU A 183 1.16 -11.27 15.38
CA LEU A 183 0.91 -10.31 14.32
C LEU A 183 1.99 -9.24 14.32
N SER A 184 2.67 -9.07 13.19
CA SER A 184 3.72 -8.07 13.02
C SER A 184 3.33 -7.02 11.99
N LEU A 185 3.56 -5.74 12.30
CA LEU A 185 3.35 -4.62 11.39
C LEU A 185 4.70 -4.09 10.90
N HIS A 186 4.79 -3.73 9.63
CA HIS A 186 6.04 -3.27 9.01
C HIS A 186 5.83 -2.01 8.19
N GLY A 187 6.78 -1.06 8.29
CA GLY A 187 6.81 0.16 7.48
C GLY A 187 7.90 0.09 6.41
N TRP A 188 7.49 -0.01 5.14
CA TRP A 188 8.38 -0.09 3.99
C TRP A 188 8.16 1.08 3.03
N ILE A 189 9.17 1.38 2.22
CA ILE A 189 9.06 2.34 1.14
C ILE A 189 9.65 1.79 -0.16
N TYR A 190 8.97 2.05 -1.27
CA TYR A 190 9.39 1.61 -2.60
C TYR A 190 10.00 2.75 -3.39
N SER A 191 11.12 2.51 -4.01
CA SER A 191 11.77 3.43 -4.93
C SER A 191 11.38 3.10 -6.37
N ILE A 192 10.65 4.02 -7.01
CA ILE A 192 10.25 3.87 -8.41
C ILE A 192 11.45 4.00 -9.36
N GLU A 193 12.55 4.61 -8.90
CA GLU A 193 13.72 4.88 -9.73
C GLU A 193 14.59 3.66 -9.97
N ASP A 194 14.71 2.79 -8.97
CA ASP A 194 15.56 1.60 -9.02
C ASP A 194 14.79 0.28 -8.82
N GLY A 195 13.49 0.37 -8.49
CA GLY A 195 12.64 -0.80 -8.27
C GLY A 195 12.88 -1.53 -6.95
N LEU A 196 13.54 -0.88 -5.97
CA LEU A 196 13.87 -1.52 -4.71
C LEU A 196 12.91 -1.14 -3.58
N LEU A 197 12.58 -2.12 -2.74
CA LEU A 197 11.95 -1.93 -1.44
C LEU A 197 13.02 -1.67 -0.39
N LYS A 198 12.75 -0.68 0.48
CA LYS A 198 13.56 -0.36 1.65
C LYS A 198 12.72 -0.57 2.90
N ASP A 199 13.20 -1.38 3.80
CA ASP A 199 12.68 -1.45 5.18
C ASP A 199 13.13 -0.18 5.93
N LEU A 200 12.16 0.54 6.51
CA LEU A 200 12.44 1.75 7.29
C LEU A 200 12.90 1.43 8.72
N GLY A 201 13.03 0.14 9.08
CA GLY A 201 13.32 -0.28 10.44
C GLY A 201 12.14 -0.07 11.39
N LEU A 202 10.94 0.10 10.84
CA LEU A 202 9.70 0.32 11.58
C LEU A 202 8.93 -0.99 11.65
N SER A 203 9.20 -1.79 12.68
CA SER A 203 8.46 -3.03 12.92
C SER A 203 7.84 -3.03 14.32
N LEU A 204 6.55 -3.39 14.41
CA LEU A 204 5.78 -3.46 15.63
C LEU A 204 5.24 -4.87 15.81
N HIS A 205 5.36 -5.40 17.02
CA HIS A 205 4.91 -6.75 17.38
C HIS A 205 3.91 -6.75 18.53
N ASP A 206 3.73 -5.60 19.18
CA ASP A 206 2.85 -5.39 20.33
C ASP A 206 2.60 -3.89 20.55
N GLN A 207 1.76 -3.56 21.54
CA GLN A 207 1.46 -2.19 21.94
C GLN A 207 2.67 -1.45 22.56
N ALA A 208 3.61 -2.15 23.17
CA ALA A 208 4.79 -1.51 23.76
C ALA A 208 5.69 -0.89 22.68
N GLY A 209 5.81 -1.56 21.53
CA GLY A 209 6.53 -1.06 20.37
C GLY A 209 5.96 0.23 19.79
N VAL A 210 4.62 0.44 19.87
CA VAL A 210 3.98 1.68 19.38
C VAL A 210 4.45 2.91 20.14
N SER A 211 4.60 2.80 21.46
CA SER A 211 5.07 3.89 22.31
C SER A 211 6.53 4.29 22.02
N ALA A 212 7.30 3.39 21.47
CA ALA A 212 8.72 3.63 21.11
C ALA A 212 8.88 4.35 19.75
N LEU A 213 7.85 4.39 18.92
CA LEU A 213 7.89 5.10 17.62
C LEU A 213 7.84 6.63 17.73
N GLY A 214 7.74 7.19 18.92
CA GLY A 214 7.81 8.63 19.22
C GLY A 214 6.60 9.40 18.72
#